data_6ea88c27850b468745d68cc7b5fc2a69
#
_entry.id   6ea88c27850b468745d68cc7b5fc2a69
#
_cell.length_a   1.000
_cell.length_b   1.000
_cell.length_c   1.000
_cell.angle_alpha   90.00
_cell.angle_beta   90.00
_cell.angle_gamma   90.00
#
_symmetry.space_group_name_H-M   'P 1'
#
loop_
_entity.id
_entity.type
_entity.pdbx_description
1 polymer ?
#
loop_
_entity_poly.entity_id
_entity_poly.type
_entity_poly.pdbx_seq_one_letter_code
_entity_poly.pdbx_strand_id
1 'polypeptide(L)'
;MFKPEWIQNLYQKLDLTVLYNQSKFLFFGIYSFILCIAILKAVLFYMIITLTYKINLEKPFSVFVLKQISRISYYTFSIGILSFIGQQTTQNAMHKGFYTTPIHPFWPDSQAFILMAGIIYIIAVIFAKGIELQNENELTI
;
A
#
# COMPACT_ATOMS: atom_id res chain seq x y z
N MET A 1 25.17 -13.10 -1.48
CA MET A 1 26.08 -11.97 -1.75
C MET A 1 25.59 -11.28 -3.02
N PHE A 2 25.08 -10.06 -2.92
CA PHE A 2 24.58 -9.33 -4.09
C PHE A 2 25.75 -8.96 -5.02
N LYS A 3 25.63 -9.30 -6.31
CA LYS A 3 26.57 -8.81 -7.31
C LYS A 3 26.29 -7.33 -7.57
N PRO A 4 27.31 -6.46 -7.70
CA PRO A 4 27.12 -5.03 -7.94
C PRO A 4 26.30 -4.72 -9.19
N GLU A 5 26.33 -5.60 -10.19
CA GLU A 5 25.52 -5.48 -11.41
C GLU A 5 24.00 -5.56 -11.17
N TRP A 6 23.57 -6.26 -10.12
CA TRP A 6 22.14 -6.38 -9.78
C TRP A 6 21.60 -5.14 -9.06
N ILE A 7 22.47 -4.33 -8.48
CA ILE A 7 22.11 -3.12 -7.73
C ILE A 7 21.82 -1.94 -8.68
N GLN A 8 22.39 -1.97 -9.89
CA GLN A 8 22.22 -0.90 -10.88
C GLN A 8 20.84 -0.81 -11.50
N ASN A 9 20.05 -1.91 -11.49
CA ASN A 9 18.73 -1.97 -12.12
C ASN A 9 17.69 -2.70 -11.25
N LEU A 10 17.59 -2.34 -9.96
CA LEU A 10 16.73 -3.02 -8.99
C LEU A 10 15.24 -2.94 -9.33
N TYR A 11 14.77 -1.79 -9.78
CA TYR A 11 13.38 -1.55 -10.11
C TYR A 11 13.26 -0.25 -10.93
N GLN A 12 12.69 -0.32 -12.13
CA GLN A 12 12.48 0.86 -13.00
C GLN A 12 13.69 1.81 -13.09
N LYS A 13 14.89 1.26 -13.28
CA LYS A 13 16.17 2.00 -13.33
C LYS A 13 16.62 2.63 -12.00
N LEU A 14 16.13 2.15 -10.86
CA LEU A 14 16.63 2.59 -9.57
C LEU A 14 18.05 2.11 -9.35
N ASP A 15 19.02 3.03 -9.37
CA ASP A 15 20.41 2.74 -9.07
C ASP A 15 20.73 3.15 -7.63
N LEU A 16 20.96 2.16 -6.78
CA LEU A 16 21.34 2.33 -5.37
C LEU A 16 22.80 1.97 -5.08
N THR A 17 23.62 1.85 -6.12
CA THR A 17 25.05 1.44 -5.97
C THR A 17 25.81 2.38 -5.04
N VAL A 18 25.59 3.68 -5.18
CA VAL A 18 26.26 4.70 -4.35
C VAL A 18 25.85 4.54 -2.88
N LEU A 19 24.55 4.37 -2.62
CA LEU A 19 24.04 4.18 -1.26
C LEU A 19 24.54 2.88 -0.62
N TYR A 20 24.62 1.80 -1.39
CA TYR A 20 25.16 0.51 -0.93
C TYR A 20 26.63 0.63 -0.52
N ASN A 21 27.45 1.36 -1.28
CA ASN A 21 28.84 1.60 -0.98
C ASN A 21 29.03 2.54 0.22
N GLN A 22 28.14 3.51 0.42
CA GLN A 22 28.17 4.42 1.55
C GLN A 22 27.73 3.75 2.86
N SER A 23 26.63 2.99 2.84
CA SER A 23 26.10 2.32 4.02
C SER A 23 25.20 1.14 3.65
N LYS A 24 25.71 -0.07 3.90
CA LYS A 24 24.95 -1.31 3.69
C LYS A 24 23.67 -1.35 4.55
N PHE A 25 23.76 -0.90 5.81
CA PHE A 25 22.62 -0.90 6.73
C PHE A 25 21.48 -0.02 6.20
N LEU A 26 21.80 1.17 5.74
CA LEU A 26 20.83 2.12 5.21
C LEU A 26 20.23 1.64 3.88
N PHE A 27 21.05 1.02 3.04
CA PHE A 27 20.59 0.37 1.80
C PHE A 27 19.57 -0.72 2.09
N PHE A 28 19.88 -1.68 2.97
CA PHE A 28 18.94 -2.77 3.30
C PHE A 28 17.67 -2.25 3.97
N GLY A 29 17.77 -1.22 4.82
CA GLY A 29 16.61 -0.58 5.44
C GLY A 29 15.65 0.01 4.39
N ILE A 30 16.14 0.89 3.53
CA ILE A 30 15.33 1.53 2.48
C ILE A 30 14.78 0.50 1.49
N TYR A 31 15.61 -0.45 1.07
CA TYR A 31 15.20 -1.50 0.13
C TYR A 31 14.09 -2.38 0.70
N SER A 32 14.13 -2.69 2.00
CA SER A 32 13.07 -3.45 2.65
C SER A 32 11.73 -2.71 2.66
N PHE A 33 11.72 -1.38 2.87
CA PHE A 33 10.51 -0.56 2.75
C PHE A 33 9.93 -0.61 1.34
N ILE A 34 10.77 -0.45 0.32
CA ILE A 34 10.35 -0.51 -1.09
C ILE A 34 9.73 -1.87 -1.41
N LEU A 35 10.36 -2.98 -0.97
CA LEU A 35 9.82 -4.33 -1.16
C LEU A 35 8.49 -4.53 -0.43
N CYS A 36 8.39 -4.11 0.83
CA CYS A 36 7.13 -4.19 1.59
C CYS A 36 5.99 -3.46 0.88
N ILE A 37 6.23 -2.24 0.42
CA ILE A 37 5.22 -1.46 -0.31
C ILE A 37 4.84 -2.14 -1.62
N ALA A 38 5.81 -2.71 -2.36
CA ALA A 38 5.54 -3.43 -3.60
C ALA A 38 4.65 -4.68 -3.36
N ILE A 39 4.94 -5.45 -2.32
CA ILE A 39 4.14 -6.61 -1.91
C ILE A 39 2.73 -6.18 -1.51
N LEU A 40 2.59 -5.14 -0.68
CA LEU A 40 1.28 -4.63 -0.25
C LEU A 40 0.44 -4.15 -1.44
N LYS A 41 1.05 -3.47 -2.43
CA LYS A 41 0.37 -3.09 -3.66
C LYS A 41 -0.11 -4.31 -4.45
N ALA A 42 0.72 -5.34 -4.60
CA ALA A 42 0.33 -6.57 -5.29
C ALA A 42 -0.85 -7.27 -4.59
N VAL A 43 -0.82 -7.37 -3.26
CA VAL A 43 -1.93 -7.91 -2.45
C VAL A 43 -3.19 -7.07 -2.62
N LEU A 44 -3.08 -5.74 -2.60
CA LEU A 44 -4.20 -4.82 -2.79
C LEU A 44 -4.86 -5.03 -4.16
N PHE A 45 -4.08 -5.11 -5.24
CA PHE A 45 -4.62 -5.41 -6.57
C PHE A 45 -5.31 -6.77 -6.62
N TYR A 46 -4.71 -7.80 -6.03
CA TYR A 46 -5.33 -9.13 -5.93
C TYR A 46 -6.69 -9.09 -5.21
N MET A 47 -6.80 -8.32 -4.12
CA MET A 47 -8.06 -8.16 -3.38
C MET A 47 -9.13 -7.45 -4.19
N ILE A 48 -8.76 -6.39 -4.95
CA ILE A 48 -9.67 -5.67 -5.84
C ILE A 48 -10.19 -6.62 -6.93
N ILE A 49 -9.31 -7.38 -7.57
CA ILE A 49 -9.70 -8.36 -8.60
C ILE A 49 -10.66 -9.41 -7.99
N THR A 50 -10.32 -9.95 -6.83
CA THR A 50 -11.16 -10.93 -6.14
C THR A 50 -12.54 -10.36 -5.79
N LEU A 51 -12.59 -9.12 -5.35
CA LEU A 51 -13.85 -8.41 -5.06
C LEU A 51 -14.70 -8.31 -6.32
N THR A 52 -14.11 -7.88 -7.44
CA THR A 52 -14.81 -7.71 -8.73
C THR A 52 -15.41 -9.03 -9.23
N TYR A 53 -14.68 -10.14 -9.10
CA TYR A 53 -15.19 -11.45 -9.54
C TYR A 53 -16.26 -12.05 -8.64
N LYS A 54 -16.25 -11.74 -7.34
CA LYS A 54 -17.13 -12.37 -6.35
C LYS A 54 -18.32 -11.51 -5.94
N ILE A 55 -18.43 -10.27 -6.43
CA ILE A 55 -19.58 -9.44 -6.14
C ILE A 55 -20.82 -9.99 -6.86
N ASN A 56 -21.89 -10.23 -6.09
CA ASN A 56 -23.19 -10.57 -6.66
C ASN A 56 -24.01 -9.30 -6.86
N LEU A 57 -24.34 -8.99 -8.11
CA LEU A 57 -25.09 -7.77 -8.45
C LEU A 57 -26.55 -7.81 -8.00
N GLU A 58 -27.13 -9.01 -7.77
CA GLU A 58 -28.49 -9.14 -7.23
C GLU A 58 -28.57 -8.84 -5.73
N LYS A 59 -27.50 -9.20 -4.97
CA LYS A 59 -27.37 -8.90 -3.54
C LYS A 59 -25.99 -8.30 -3.26
N PRO A 60 -25.76 -7.02 -3.60
CA PRO A 60 -24.45 -6.40 -3.48
C PRO A 60 -24.00 -6.20 -2.02
N PHE A 61 -24.96 -6.00 -1.09
CA PHE A 61 -24.68 -5.83 0.32
C PHE A 61 -24.48 -7.21 0.99
N SER A 62 -23.23 -7.68 1.01
CA SER A 62 -22.88 -8.94 1.65
C SER A 62 -21.73 -8.75 2.65
N VAL A 63 -21.71 -9.58 3.68
CA VAL A 63 -20.63 -9.59 4.69
C VAL A 63 -19.26 -9.83 4.04
N PHE A 64 -19.22 -10.62 2.96
CA PHE A 64 -17.99 -10.85 2.21
C PHE A 64 -17.47 -9.54 1.59
N VAL A 65 -18.32 -8.80 0.88
CA VAL A 65 -17.97 -7.52 0.25
C VAL A 65 -17.52 -6.51 1.29
N LEU A 66 -18.26 -6.38 2.40
CA LEU A 66 -17.89 -5.51 3.52
C LEU A 66 -16.49 -5.85 4.06
N LYS A 67 -16.20 -7.11 4.32
CA LYS A 67 -14.87 -7.54 4.80
C LYS A 67 -13.76 -7.22 3.80
N GLN A 68 -14.01 -7.39 2.51
CA GLN A 68 -13.01 -7.09 1.48
C GLN A 68 -12.74 -5.59 1.38
N ILE A 69 -13.80 -4.76 1.35
CA ILE A 69 -13.63 -3.29 1.32
C ILE A 69 -12.87 -2.81 2.56
N SER A 70 -13.21 -3.31 3.75
CA SER A 70 -12.50 -2.97 4.99
C SER A 70 -11.01 -3.36 4.92
N ARG A 71 -10.70 -4.55 4.41
CA ARG A 71 -9.30 -4.99 4.23
C ARG A 71 -8.55 -4.09 3.24
N ILE A 72 -9.16 -3.75 2.11
CA ILE A 72 -8.57 -2.84 1.12
C ILE A 72 -8.23 -1.50 1.78
N SER A 73 -9.14 -0.94 2.61
CA SER A 73 -8.86 0.28 3.38
C SER A 73 -7.63 0.13 4.28
N TYR A 74 -7.53 -0.95 5.06
CA TYR A 74 -6.38 -1.18 5.94
C TYR A 74 -5.06 -1.34 5.18
N TYR A 75 -5.04 -2.08 4.07
CA TYR A 75 -3.84 -2.22 3.24
C TYR A 75 -3.43 -0.88 2.61
N THR A 76 -4.40 -0.10 2.12
CA THR A 76 -4.15 1.24 1.56
C THR A 76 -3.57 2.18 2.63
N PHE A 77 -4.10 2.14 3.84
CA PHE A 77 -3.58 2.90 4.98
C PHE A 77 -2.14 2.49 5.34
N SER A 78 -1.88 1.18 5.38
CA SER A 78 -0.54 0.64 5.66
C SER A 78 0.48 1.10 4.62
N ILE A 79 0.12 1.14 3.33
CA ILE A 79 0.98 1.67 2.26
C ILE A 79 1.28 3.16 2.53
N GLY A 80 0.28 3.95 2.89
CA GLY A 80 0.45 5.37 3.22
C GLY A 80 1.43 5.60 4.38
N ILE A 81 1.28 4.86 5.48
CA ILE A 81 2.17 4.96 6.64
C ILE A 81 3.59 4.53 6.29
N LEU A 82 3.77 3.37 5.64
CA LEU A 82 5.10 2.89 5.26
C LEU A 82 5.78 3.84 4.28
N SER A 83 5.03 4.42 3.34
CA SER A 83 5.53 5.43 2.42
C SER A 83 6.00 6.68 3.16
N PHE A 84 5.23 7.16 4.13
CA PHE A 84 5.60 8.31 4.96
C PHE A 84 6.90 8.05 5.75
N ILE A 85 6.99 6.91 6.43
CA ILE A 85 8.19 6.52 7.19
C ILE A 85 9.39 6.40 6.26
N GLY A 86 9.23 5.76 5.09
CA GLY A 86 10.27 5.61 4.09
C GLY A 86 10.77 6.95 3.56
N GLN A 87 9.86 7.89 3.25
CA GLN A 87 10.20 9.25 2.83
C GLN A 87 11.01 9.98 3.90
N GLN A 88 10.56 9.95 5.16
CA GLN A 88 11.27 10.60 6.28
C GLN A 88 12.66 9.98 6.49
N THR A 89 12.77 8.67 6.40
CA THR A 89 14.07 7.96 6.51
C THR A 89 15.02 8.39 5.41
N THR A 90 14.51 8.48 4.18
CA THR A 90 15.30 8.90 3.01
C THR A 90 15.75 10.36 3.13
N GLN A 91 14.87 11.27 3.57
CA GLN A 91 15.21 12.68 3.79
C GLN A 91 16.25 12.84 4.91
N ASN A 92 16.08 12.15 6.03
CA ASN A 92 17.04 12.19 7.12
C ASN A 92 18.42 11.65 6.71
N ALA A 93 18.45 10.62 5.86
CA ALA A 93 19.69 10.11 5.29
C ALA A 93 20.35 11.15 4.38
N MET A 94 19.58 11.83 3.54
CA MET A 94 20.08 12.90 2.66
C MET A 94 20.69 14.05 3.48
N HIS A 95 20.04 14.47 4.57
CA HIS A 95 20.59 15.49 5.47
C HIS A 95 21.90 15.09 6.15
N LYS A 96 22.16 13.80 6.29
CA LYS A 96 23.42 13.23 6.81
C LYS A 96 24.48 13.03 5.71
N GLY A 97 24.21 13.48 4.49
CA GLY A 97 25.16 13.41 3.37
C GLY A 97 25.13 12.10 2.58
N PHE A 98 24.14 11.22 2.78
CA PHE A 98 23.97 10.02 1.96
C PHE A 98 23.29 10.33 0.63
N TYR A 99 23.71 9.67 -0.44
CA TYR A 99 23.15 9.87 -1.77
C TYR A 99 21.83 9.08 -1.92
N THR A 100 20.71 9.76 -1.72
CA THR A 100 19.36 9.17 -1.76
C THR A 100 18.47 9.77 -2.85
N THR A 101 18.99 10.67 -3.66
CA THR A 101 18.24 11.41 -4.68
C THR A 101 17.44 10.52 -5.65
N PRO A 102 17.96 9.37 -6.14
CA PRO A 102 17.22 8.51 -7.06
C PRO A 102 15.99 7.83 -6.44
N ILE A 103 15.85 7.83 -5.11
CA ILE A 103 14.82 7.07 -4.39
C ILE A 103 13.52 7.87 -4.29
N HIS A 104 13.60 9.20 -4.27
CA HIS A 104 12.45 10.07 -4.06
C HIS A 104 11.25 9.78 -4.99
N PRO A 105 11.42 9.54 -6.31
CA PRO A 105 10.30 9.22 -7.20
C PRO A 105 9.63 7.88 -6.96
N PHE A 106 10.27 6.96 -6.20
CA PHE A 106 9.75 5.61 -5.92
C PHE A 106 8.82 5.56 -4.71
N TRP A 107 8.78 6.62 -3.89
CA TRP A 107 7.86 6.66 -2.77
C TRP A 107 6.46 7.03 -3.26
N PRO A 108 5.43 6.20 -2.96
CA PRO A 108 4.05 6.59 -3.18
C PRO A 108 3.71 7.86 -2.40
N ASP A 109 2.78 8.66 -2.92
CA ASP A 109 2.23 9.80 -2.19
C ASP A 109 1.50 9.31 -0.94
N SER A 110 2.15 9.48 0.21
CA SER A 110 1.65 9.00 1.50
C SER A 110 0.34 9.66 1.89
N GLN A 111 0.19 10.95 1.62
CA GLN A 111 -1.01 11.71 1.97
C GLN A 111 -2.21 11.26 1.13
N ALA A 112 -2.01 11.06 -0.17
CA ALA A 112 -3.04 10.55 -1.06
C ALA A 112 -3.49 9.13 -0.66
N PHE A 113 -2.56 8.24 -0.28
CA PHE A 113 -2.90 6.90 0.18
C PHE A 113 -3.67 6.90 1.50
N ILE A 114 -3.30 7.76 2.46
CA ILE A 114 -4.02 7.90 3.74
C ILE A 114 -5.44 8.45 3.51
N LEU A 115 -5.57 9.49 2.68
CA LEU A 115 -6.88 10.05 2.33
C LEU A 115 -7.77 9.00 1.65
N MET A 116 -7.22 8.29 0.66
CA MET A 116 -7.93 7.22 -0.05
C MET A 116 -8.39 6.11 0.89
N ALA A 117 -7.55 5.71 1.84
CA ALA A 117 -7.91 4.73 2.86
C ALA A 117 -9.11 5.19 3.70
N GLY A 118 -9.13 6.47 4.09
CA GLY A 118 -10.27 7.06 4.79
C GLY A 118 -11.57 7.01 3.97
N ILE A 119 -11.50 7.36 2.69
CA ILE A 119 -12.65 7.29 1.78
C ILE A 119 -13.15 5.85 1.64
N ILE A 120 -12.25 4.88 1.43
CA ILE A 120 -12.61 3.45 1.33
C ILE A 120 -13.23 2.95 2.65
N TYR A 121 -12.73 3.41 3.80
CA TYR A 121 -13.30 3.08 5.10
C TYR A 121 -14.73 3.59 5.25
N ILE A 122 -15.02 4.82 4.81
CA ILE A 122 -16.39 5.38 4.80
C ILE A 122 -17.30 4.53 3.93
N ILE A 123 -16.83 4.09 2.76
CA ILE A 123 -17.58 3.17 1.90
C ILE A 123 -17.89 1.86 2.65
N ALA A 124 -16.95 1.30 3.40
CA ALA A 124 -17.18 0.11 4.22
C ALA A 124 -18.28 0.34 5.26
N VAL A 125 -18.29 1.50 5.92
CA VAL A 125 -19.33 1.86 6.89
C VAL A 125 -20.71 1.97 6.22
N ILE A 126 -20.80 2.55 5.02
CA ILE A 126 -22.05 2.62 4.24
C ILE A 126 -22.54 1.21 3.88
N PHE A 127 -21.64 0.32 3.46
CA PHE A 127 -21.96 -1.08 3.18
C PHE A 127 -22.48 -1.82 4.41
N ALA A 128 -21.88 -1.58 5.59
CA ALA A 128 -22.36 -2.16 6.84
C ALA A 128 -23.82 -1.75 7.14
N LYS A 129 -24.14 -0.48 6.95
CA LYS A 129 -25.50 0.02 7.10
C LYS A 129 -26.45 -0.54 6.03
N GLY A 130 -26.00 -0.70 4.80
CA GLY A 130 -26.76 -1.35 3.74
C GLY A 130 -27.15 -2.81 4.07
N ILE A 131 -26.25 -3.58 4.69
CA ILE A 131 -26.52 -4.95 5.16
C ILE A 131 -27.58 -4.93 6.27
N GLU A 132 -27.48 -4.01 7.22
CA GLU A 132 -28.44 -3.88 8.32
C GLU A 132 -29.85 -3.61 7.79
N LEU A 133 -30.00 -2.63 6.89
CA LEU A 133 -31.27 -2.29 6.26
C LEU A 133 -31.85 -3.43 5.40
N GLN A 134 -31.01 -4.15 4.69
CA GLN A 134 -31.43 -5.31 3.90
C GLN A 134 -32.01 -6.41 4.80
N ASN A 135 -31.36 -6.71 5.92
CA ASN A 135 -31.81 -7.71 6.88
C ASN A 135 -33.12 -7.30 7.55
N GLU A 136 -33.29 -6.02 7.90
CA GLU A 136 -34.55 -5.49 8.47
C GLU A 136 -35.72 -5.64 7.49
N ASN A 137 -35.51 -5.35 6.20
CA ASN A 137 -36.54 -5.49 5.17
C ASN A 137 -36.89 -6.97 4.92
N GLU A 138 -35.95 -7.91 4.99
CA GLU A 138 -36.21 -9.34 4.83
C GLU A 138 -37.02 -9.92 6.01
N LEU A 139 -36.91 -9.31 7.20
CA LEU A 139 -37.69 -9.70 8.38
C LEU A 139 -39.10 -9.13 8.42
N THR A 140 -39.41 -8.12 7.61
CA THR A 140 -40.71 -7.42 7.61
C THR A 140 -41.72 -8.05 6.63
N ILE A 141 -41.30 -9.03 5.86
CA ILE A 141 -42.12 -9.80 4.94
C ILE A 141 -42.52 -11.14 5.58
#